data_8829b7726ced3bd630808c826ac17b69
#
_entry.id   8829b7726ced3bd630808c826ac17b69
#
_cell.length_a   1.000
_cell.length_b   1.000
_cell.length_c   1.000
_cell.angle_alpha   90.00
_cell.angle_beta   90.00
_cell.angle_gamma   90.00
#
_symmetry.space_group_name_H-M   'P 1'
#
loop_
_entity.id
_entity.type
_entity.pdbx_description
1 polymer ?
#
loop_
_entity_poly.entity_id
_entity_poly.type
_entity_poly.pdbx_seq_one_letter_code
_entity_poly.pdbx_strand_id
1 'polypeptide(L)'
;MSRTGVLLLNLGGPDCLEDVRPFLYNLFSDPEIIRLPVPWLQSPLAWLISTLRYGKSQENYKKIGGGSPLRRITDEQAKALGTLLCDRGMDAKIYVGMRYWHPFTEEAVALIKRDKIDNLVILPLYPQFSISTSGSSFRVLDRMWQADPELQKIPYTVIPSWYDHPGYLSAMSGLIATQIDSVPNPEKAHIFFSAHGVPVSYVEEGGDPYQREIENCTKLIMERLGRSNDYTLAYQSRVGPVEWLQPYTDEAIKELAAKGIEELVVVPISFVSEHIETLEEIDQEYREVAEKAGIHVFARVPALDTDPTFIQALGDLVQKAISDSPISFGETITPAENTKLYPQERWEWGITTSAEVWNGRLAMLGILGLIAELMVGQGPLHAIGLL
;
A
#
# COMPACT_ATOMS: atom_id res chain seq x y z
N MET A 1 8.23 -34.32 10.01
CA MET A 1 8.24 -33.35 8.90
C MET A 1 8.30 -31.97 9.52
N SER A 2 9.14 -31.08 8.97
CA SER A 2 9.22 -29.69 9.43
C SER A 2 7.87 -29.00 9.11
N ARG A 3 7.27 -28.31 10.10
CA ARG A 3 6.01 -27.59 9.94
C ARG A 3 6.29 -26.19 9.45
N THR A 4 6.06 -25.95 8.18
CA THR A 4 6.27 -24.63 7.56
C THR A 4 5.07 -23.73 7.78
N GLY A 5 5.33 -22.48 8.23
CA GLY A 5 4.34 -21.41 8.22
C GLY A 5 4.55 -20.50 7.01
N VAL A 6 3.46 -19.95 6.46
CA VAL A 6 3.51 -18.86 5.48
C VAL A 6 2.66 -17.73 6.03
N LEU A 7 3.27 -16.57 6.26
CA LEU A 7 2.57 -15.37 6.71
C LEU A 7 2.33 -14.45 5.53
N LEU A 8 1.08 -14.36 5.08
CA LEU A 8 0.63 -13.38 4.10
C LEU A 8 0.42 -12.04 4.79
N LEU A 9 1.02 -10.99 4.27
CA LEU A 9 0.88 -9.62 4.78
C LEU A 9 0.03 -8.78 3.82
N ASN A 10 -0.92 -8.03 4.39
CA ASN A 10 -1.74 -7.10 3.63
C ASN A 10 -2.09 -5.85 4.48
N LEU A 11 -2.67 -4.83 3.85
CA LEU A 11 -3.00 -3.56 4.49
C LEU A 11 -4.11 -3.71 5.55
N GLY A 12 -5.14 -4.45 5.21
CA GLY A 12 -6.40 -4.49 5.96
C GLY A 12 -7.39 -3.42 5.50
N GLY A 13 -8.63 -3.59 5.91
CA GLY A 13 -9.70 -2.66 5.63
C GLY A 13 -10.91 -2.96 6.52
N PRO A 14 -11.84 -2.01 6.73
CA PRO A 14 -12.99 -2.20 7.61
C PRO A 14 -13.93 -3.28 7.05
N ASP A 15 -14.35 -4.19 7.91
CA ASP A 15 -15.26 -5.27 7.50
C ASP A 15 -16.70 -4.76 7.32
N CYS A 16 -17.07 -3.68 8.03
CA CYS A 16 -18.36 -3.04 7.96
C CYS A 16 -18.25 -1.51 8.14
N LEU A 17 -19.36 -0.79 8.01
CA LEU A 17 -19.37 0.68 8.08
C LEU A 17 -19.00 1.23 9.46
N GLU A 18 -19.29 0.48 10.52
CA GLU A 18 -18.95 0.83 11.90
C GLU A 18 -17.43 0.79 12.13
N ASP A 19 -16.73 -0.06 11.39
CA ASP A 19 -15.28 -0.26 11.48
C ASP A 19 -14.46 0.81 10.77
N VAL A 20 -15.11 1.64 9.92
CA VAL A 20 -14.41 2.65 9.10
C VAL A 20 -13.62 3.63 9.96
N ARG A 21 -14.21 4.16 11.04
CA ARG A 21 -13.53 5.14 11.89
C ARG A 21 -12.36 4.54 12.67
N PRO A 22 -12.49 3.40 13.38
CA PRO A 22 -11.34 2.78 14.05
C PRO A 22 -10.26 2.33 13.05
N PHE A 23 -10.61 1.84 11.86
CA PHE A 23 -9.65 1.55 10.81
C PHE A 23 -8.84 2.80 10.40
N LEU A 24 -9.51 3.92 10.11
CA LEU A 24 -8.85 5.19 9.77
C LEU A 24 -7.98 5.69 10.92
N TYR A 25 -8.40 5.51 12.18
CA TYR A 25 -7.58 5.86 13.32
C TYR A 25 -6.29 5.03 13.37
N ASN A 26 -6.37 3.72 13.17
CA ASN A 26 -5.19 2.85 13.14
C ASN A 26 -4.25 3.26 12.00
N LEU A 27 -4.79 3.49 10.79
CA LEU A 27 -4.03 3.91 9.62
C LEU A 27 -3.27 5.23 9.88
N PHE A 28 -3.96 6.27 10.37
CA PHE A 28 -3.34 7.58 10.62
C PHE A 28 -2.50 7.65 11.90
N SER A 29 -2.63 6.65 12.78
CA SER A 29 -1.76 6.50 13.95
C SER A 29 -0.38 5.95 13.61
N ASP A 30 -0.19 5.42 12.39
CA ASP A 30 1.09 4.90 11.95
C ASP A 30 2.03 6.05 11.55
N PRO A 31 3.21 6.18 12.21
CA PRO A 31 4.24 7.14 11.80
C PRO A 31 4.78 6.93 10.38
N GLU A 32 4.57 5.74 9.79
CA GLU A 32 4.96 5.46 8.41
C GLU A 32 4.01 6.12 7.39
N ILE A 33 2.76 6.37 7.80
CA ILE A 33 1.74 7.02 6.95
C ILE A 33 1.76 8.54 7.16
N ILE A 34 1.77 8.98 8.42
CA ILE A 34 1.87 10.41 8.76
C ILE A 34 3.06 10.59 9.69
N ARG A 35 4.12 11.18 9.18
CA ARG A 35 5.33 11.45 9.96
C ARG A 35 5.22 12.78 10.67
N LEU A 36 5.07 12.70 11.97
CA LEU A 36 5.12 13.89 12.82
C LEU A 36 6.47 13.97 13.50
N PRO A 37 6.99 15.19 13.60
CA PRO A 37 8.23 15.43 14.32
C PRO A 37 8.09 15.25 15.83
N VAL A 38 6.85 15.26 16.34
CA VAL A 38 6.53 15.19 17.75
C VAL A 38 5.64 13.97 18.00
N PRO A 39 6.19 12.85 18.51
CA PRO A 39 5.46 11.57 18.61
C PRO A 39 4.17 11.63 19.40
N TRP A 40 4.11 12.46 20.48
CA TRP A 40 2.90 12.56 21.32
C TRP A 40 1.71 13.24 20.60
N LEU A 41 1.93 13.94 19.48
CA LEU A 41 0.86 14.50 18.65
C LEU A 41 0.24 13.46 17.69
N GLN A 42 0.85 12.30 17.53
CA GLN A 42 0.40 11.28 16.55
C GLN A 42 -1.05 10.85 16.84
N SER A 43 -1.33 10.41 18.07
CA SER A 43 -2.67 9.92 18.42
C SER A 43 -3.75 11.02 18.39
N PRO A 44 -3.54 12.24 18.92
CA PRO A 44 -4.50 13.33 18.77
C PRO A 44 -4.78 13.70 17.30
N LEU A 45 -3.74 13.75 16.45
CA LEU A 45 -3.92 14.06 15.03
C LEU A 45 -4.64 12.93 14.29
N ALA A 46 -4.29 11.69 14.55
CA ALA A 46 -4.97 10.52 13.98
C ALA A 46 -6.47 10.51 14.34
N TRP A 47 -6.80 10.82 15.61
CA TRP A 47 -8.19 10.95 16.06
C TRP A 47 -8.93 12.07 15.31
N LEU A 48 -8.31 13.23 15.15
CA LEU A 48 -8.89 14.36 14.42
C LEU A 48 -9.14 14.01 12.95
N ILE A 49 -8.12 13.49 12.24
CA ILE A 49 -8.22 13.15 10.84
C ILE A 49 -9.26 12.04 10.63
N SER A 50 -9.23 10.98 11.44
CA SER A 50 -10.19 9.88 11.34
C SER A 50 -11.63 10.37 11.56
N THR A 51 -11.83 11.33 12.46
CA THR A 51 -13.15 11.93 12.71
C THR A 51 -13.64 12.78 11.54
N LEU A 52 -12.77 13.63 10.99
CA LEU A 52 -13.12 14.51 9.85
C LEU A 52 -13.36 13.73 8.56
N ARG A 53 -12.59 12.66 8.32
CA ARG A 53 -12.70 11.85 7.10
C ARG A 53 -13.76 10.76 7.18
N TYR A 54 -14.25 10.41 8.38
CA TYR A 54 -15.16 9.29 8.60
C TYR A 54 -16.38 9.31 7.67
N GLY A 55 -17.10 10.44 7.61
CA GLY A 55 -18.34 10.54 6.81
C GLY A 55 -18.11 10.25 5.34
N LYS A 56 -17.11 10.91 4.72
CA LYS A 56 -16.78 10.68 3.30
C LYS A 56 -16.30 9.24 3.07
N SER A 57 -15.43 8.72 3.93
CA SER A 57 -14.94 7.34 3.81
C SER A 57 -16.07 6.31 3.95
N GLN A 58 -17.01 6.53 4.89
CA GLN A 58 -18.17 5.66 5.07
C GLN A 58 -19.06 5.65 3.82
N GLU A 59 -19.27 6.80 3.16
CA GLU A 59 -20.02 6.88 1.90
C GLU A 59 -19.32 6.09 0.80
N ASN A 60 -18.00 6.20 0.69
CA ASN A 60 -17.23 5.45 -0.29
C ASN A 60 -17.29 3.93 -0.04
N TYR A 61 -17.19 3.48 1.22
CA TYR A 61 -17.39 2.06 1.55
C TYR A 61 -18.82 1.58 1.27
N LYS A 62 -19.86 2.43 1.44
CA LYS A 62 -21.25 2.10 1.05
C LYS A 62 -21.36 1.77 -0.43
N LYS A 63 -20.69 2.52 -1.30
CA LYS A 63 -20.71 2.32 -2.76
C LYS A 63 -20.15 0.95 -3.18
N ILE A 64 -19.26 0.36 -2.39
CA ILE A 64 -18.63 -0.94 -2.67
C ILE A 64 -19.20 -2.11 -1.85
N GLY A 65 -20.36 -1.91 -1.21
CA GLY A 65 -21.07 -2.97 -0.50
C GLY A 65 -21.05 -2.89 1.03
N GLY A 66 -20.53 -1.78 1.60
CA GLY A 66 -20.63 -1.50 3.04
C GLY A 66 -19.40 -1.91 3.87
N GLY A 67 -18.37 -2.45 3.24
CA GLY A 67 -17.10 -2.81 3.85
C GLY A 67 -16.04 -3.11 2.80
N SER A 68 -14.82 -3.37 3.21
CA SER A 68 -13.73 -3.77 2.31
C SER A 68 -13.81 -5.27 2.02
N PRO A 69 -13.74 -5.72 0.76
CA PRO A 69 -13.66 -7.14 0.45
C PRO A 69 -12.27 -7.73 0.74
N LEU A 70 -11.28 -6.91 1.07
CA LEU A 70 -9.87 -7.26 1.18
C LEU A 70 -9.62 -8.42 2.12
N ARG A 71 -10.26 -8.44 3.29
CA ARG A 71 -10.13 -9.51 4.26
C ARG A 71 -10.59 -10.85 3.69
N ARG A 72 -11.81 -10.89 3.15
CA ARG A 72 -12.39 -12.09 2.56
C ARG A 72 -11.52 -12.62 1.42
N ILE A 73 -11.09 -11.73 0.51
CA ILE A 73 -10.23 -12.13 -0.62
C ILE A 73 -8.89 -12.68 -0.14
N THR A 74 -8.26 -12.03 0.86
CA THR A 74 -6.98 -12.52 1.42
C THR A 74 -7.14 -13.89 2.10
N ASP A 75 -8.24 -14.13 2.80
CA ASP A 75 -8.55 -15.44 3.38
C ASP A 75 -8.77 -16.51 2.29
N GLU A 76 -9.42 -16.16 1.17
CA GLU A 76 -9.59 -17.03 0.00
C GLU A 76 -8.25 -17.33 -0.68
N GLN A 77 -7.37 -16.33 -0.85
CA GLN A 77 -6.00 -16.52 -1.33
C GLN A 77 -5.19 -17.44 -0.41
N ALA A 78 -5.27 -17.22 0.90
CA ALA A 78 -4.61 -18.08 1.90
C ALA A 78 -5.08 -19.54 1.81
N LYS A 79 -6.38 -19.74 1.66
CA LYS A 79 -6.96 -21.08 1.50
C LYS A 79 -6.51 -21.75 0.19
N ALA A 80 -6.55 -21.02 -0.92
CA ALA A 80 -6.14 -21.52 -2.24
C ALA A 80 -4.65 -21.89 -2.25
N LEU A 81 -3.79 -21.01 -1.69
CA LEU A 81 -2.37 -21.27 -1.54
C LEU A 81 -2.09 -22.49 -0.65
N GLY A 82 -2.79 -22.62 0.48
CA GLY A 82 -2.63 -23.76 1.37
C GLY A 82 -3.00 -25.08 0.69
N THR A 83 -4.09 -25.11 -0.09
CA THR A 83 -4.48 -26.27 -0.89
C THR A 83 -3.40 -26.60 -1.92
N LEU A 84 -2.93 -25.61 -2.68
CA LEU A 84 -1.88 -25.79 -3.68
C LEU A 84 -0.59 -26.37 -3.08
N LEU A 85 -0.13 -25.83 -1.95
CA LEU A 85 1.09 -26.30 -1.31
C LEU A 85 0.92 -27.74 -0.80
N CYS A 86 -0.24 -28.08 -0.27
CA CYS A 86 -0.58 -29.46 0.13
C CYS A 86 -0.54 -30.41 -1.07
N ASP A 87 -1.14 -30.04 -2.22
CA ASP A 87 -1.13 -30.82 -3.47
C ASP A 87 0.29 -31.03 -4.00
N ARG A 88 1.19 -30.07 -3.72
CA ARG A 88 2.63 -30.16 -4.02
C ARG A 88 3.44 -30.97 -2.99
N GLY A 89 2.76 -31.58 -2.01
CA GLY A 89 3.39 -32.40 -0.96
C GLY A 89 4.04 -31.62 0.17
N MET A 90 3.72 -30.32 0.32
CA MET A 90 4.25 -29.45 1.37
C MET A 90 3.22 -29.26 2.48
N ASP A 91 3.56 -29.68 3.70
CA ASP A 91 2.76 -29.40 4.91
C ASP A 91 3.01 -27.95 5.35
N ALA A 92 2.23 -27.01 4.79
CA ALA A 92 2.34 -25.61 5.09
C ALA A 92 1.05 -25.05 5.69
N LYS A 93 1.17 -24.29 6.77
CA LYS A 93 0.05 -23.55 7.39
C LYS A 93 0.11 -22.10 7.03
N ILE A 94 -0.97 -21.57 6.46
CA ILE A 94 -1.04 -20.19 6.01
C ILE A 94 -1.65 -19.33 7.12
N TYR A 95 -1.03 -18.18 7.38
CA TYR A 95 -1.47 -17.14 8.32
C TYR A 95 -1.68 -15.85 7.57
N VAL A 96 -2.64 -15.06 7.99
CA VAL A 96 -2.91 -13.73 7.46
C VAL A 96 -2.64 -12.69 8.53
N GLY A 97 -1.79 -11.71 8.23
CA GLY A 97 -1.50 -10.56 9.08
C GLY A 97 -1.83 -9.26 8.35
N MET A 98 -2.75 -8.50 8.91
CA MET A 98 -3.12 -7.18 8.38
C MET A 98 -2.40 -6.08 9.16
N ARG A 99 -2.07 -4.98 8.46
CA ARG A 99 -1.34 -3.87 9.10
C ARG A 99 -2.22 -2.96 9.93
N TYR A 100 -3.44 -2.66 9.47
CA TYR A 100 -4.29 -1.63 10.07
C TYR A 100 -5.68 -2.13 10.48
N TRP A 101 -6.01 -3.40 10.25
CA TRP A 101 -7.25 -4.03 10.68
C TRP A 101 -7.06 -5.50 11.03
N HIS A 102 -8.10 -6.15 11.54
CA HIS A 102 -8.07 -7.57 11.93
C HIS A 102 -7.98 -8.52 10.72
N PRO A 103 -7.23 -9.64 10.90
CA PRO A 103 -6.36 -9.97 12.02
C PRO A 103 -5.08 -9.15 11.96
N PHE A 104 -4.78 -8.42 13.03
CA PHE A 104 -3.52 -7.69 13.10
C PHE A 104 -2.31 -8.63 12.96
N THR A 105 -1.18 -8.07 12.55
CA THR A 105 0.09 -8.81 12.46
C THR A 105 0.43 -9.52 13.78
N GLU A 106 0.15 -8.89 14.91
CA GLU A 106 0.34 -9.40 16.27
C GLU A 106 -0.53 -10.64 16.54
N GLU A 107 -1.77 -10.65 16.05
CA GLU A 107 -2.68 -11.78 16.18
C GLU A 107 -2.18 -12.99 15.36
N ALA A 108 -1.70 -12.74 14.14
CA ALA A 108 -1.10 -13.77 13.30
C ALA A 108 0.15 -14.37 13.93
N VAL A 109 1.03 -13.53 14.49
CA VAL A 109 2.27 -13.96 15.18
C VAL A 109 1.94 -14.80 16.44
N ALA A 110 0.90 -14.42 17.19
CA ALA A 110 0.45 -15.23 18.33
C ALA A 110 -0.01 -16.65 17.91
N LEU A 111 -0.68 -16.76 16.75
CA LEU A 111 -1.06 -18.07 16.18
C LEU A 111 0.16 -18.89 15.73
N ILE A 112 1.14 -18.25 15.08
CA ILE A 112 2.41 -18.87 14.65
C ILE A 112 3.14 -19.48 15.86
N LYS A 113 3.26 -18.74 16.96
CA LYS A 113 3.85 -19.24 18.22
C LYS A 113 3.07 -20.41 18.79
N ARG A 114 1.74 -20.27 18.90
CA ARG A 114 0.87 -21.33 19.43
C ARG A 114 1.02 -22.64 18.66
N ASP A 115 1.13 -22.53 17.34
CA ASP A 115 1.16 -23.69 16.46
C ASP A 115 2.57 -24.32 16.34
N LYS A 116 3.59 -23.72 16.98
CA LYS A 116 4.97 -24.19 17.03
C LYS A 116 5.53 -24.48 15.64
N ILE A 117 5.53 -23.45 14.80
CA ILE A 117 6.06 -23.51 13.45
C ILE A 117 7.59 -23.63 13.50
N ASP A 118 8.15 -24.50 12.66
CA ASP A 118 9.59 -24.77 12.61
C ASP A 118 10.35 -23.82 11.67
N ASN A 119 9.66 -23.30 10.64
CA ASN A 119 10.20 -22.36 9.67
C ASN A 119 9.07 -21.46 9.13
N LEU A 120 9.34 -20.19 8.91
CA LEU A 120 8.37 -19.20 8.48
C LEU A 120 8.79 -18.50 7.19
N VAL A 121 7.91 -18.50 6.19
CA VAL A 121 8.02 -17.65 5.00
C VAL A 121 7.12 -16.45 5.17
N ILE A 122 7.66 -15.25 4.98
CA ILE A 122 6.91 -13.98 5.08
C ILE A 122 6.73 -13.44 3.68
N LEU A 123 5.48 -13.40 3.22
CA LEU A 123 5.09 -13.04 1.86
C LEU A 123 4.11 -11.86 1.87
N PRO A 124 4.57 -10.65 1.58
CA PRO A 124 3.68 -9.51 1.35
C PRO A 124 2.85 -9.71 0.09
N LEU A 125 1.57 -9.39 0.15
CA LEU A 125 0.68 -9.35 -1.01
C LEU A 125 0.79 -8.00 -1.76
N TYR A 126 2.00 -7.48 -1.80
CA TYR A 126 2.41 -6.31 -2.58
C TYR A 126 3.51 -6.76 -3.53
N PRO A 127 3.28 -6.74 -4.85
CA PRO A 127 4.30 -7.18 -5.82
C PRO A 127 5.57 -6.34 -5.74
N GLN A 128 5.40 -5.03 -5.59
CA GLN A 128 6.49 -4.06 -5.49
C GLN A 128 6.78 -3.72 -4.03
N PHE A 129 8.06 -3.55 -3.71
CA PHE A 129 8.46 -3.07 -2.39
C PHE A 129 8.25 -1.56 -2.29
N SER A 130 7.69 -1.12 -1.16
CA SER A 130 7.79 0.26 -0.70
C SER A 130 8.06 0.31 0.80
N ILE A 131 8.79 1.34 1.21
CA ILE A 131 9.07 1.59 2.63
C ILE A 131 7.79 1.81 3.44
N SER A 132 6.71 2.29 2.82
CA SER A 132 5.41 2.56 3.47
C SER A 132 4.47 1.35 3.51
N THR A 133 4.73 0.29 2.75
CA THR A 133 3.91 -0.92 2.67
C THR A 133 4.64 -2.14 3.24
N SER A 134 5.35 -2.91 2.39
CA SER A 134 6.14 -4.07 2.82
C SER A 134 7.14 -3.68 3.91
N GLY A 135 7.86 -2.56 3.74
CA GLY A 135 8.84 -2.06 4.70
C GLY A 135 8.23 -1.74 6.06
N SER A 136 7.04 -1.09 6.10
CA SER A 136 6.32 -0.83 7.35
C SER A 136 5.97 -2.14 8.08
N SER A 137 5.43 -3.11 7.34
CA SER A 137 5.07 -4.42 7.90
C SER A 137 6.29 -5.17 8.42
N PHE A 138 7.40 -5.14 7.69
CA PHE A 138 8.66 -5.77 8.11
C PHE A 138 9.25 -5.13 9.37
N ARG A 139 9.21 -3.81 9.51
CA ARG A 139 9.66 -3.13 10.73
C ARG A 139 8.83 -3.51 11.96
N VAL A 140 7.54 -3.73 11.81
CA VAL A 140 6.70 -4.24 12.91
C VAL A 140 7.14 -5.64 13.30
N LEU A 141 7.29 -6.54 12.33
CA LEU A 141 7.73 -7.91 12.57
C LEU A 141 9.14 -7.95 13.17
N ASP A 142 10.09 -7.17 12.65
CA ASP A 142 11.45 -7.10 13.17
C ASP A 142 11.48 -6.69 14.65
N ARG A 143 10.73 -5.65 15.02
CA ARG A 143 10.58 -5.25 16.42
C ARG A 143 10.00 -6.36 17.30
N MET A 144 9.01 -7.12 16.77
CA MET A 144 8.44 -8.25 17.50
C MET A 144 9.47 -9.37 17.68
N TRP A 145 10.23 -9.70 16.63
CA TRP A 145 11.31 -10.70 16.70
C TRP A 145 12.41 -10.29 17.68
N GLN A 146 12.82 -9.02 17.67
CA GLN A 146 13.84 -8.51 18.62
C GLN A 146 13.36 -8.54 20.07
N ALA A 147 12.07 -8.33 20.32
CA ALA A 147 11.50 -8.26 21.66
C ALA A 147 11.14 -9.62 22.27
N ASP A 148 10.97 -10.68 21.47
CA ASP A 148 10.46 -11.98 21.92
C ASP A 148 11.46 -13.12 21.68
N PRO A 149 12.10 -13.66 22.77
CA PRO A 149 13.05 -14.77 22.64
C PRO A 149 12.47 -16.07 22.07
N GLU A 150 11.13 -16.25 22.07
CA GLU A 150 10.53 -17.41 21.43
C GLU A 150 10.46 -17.24 19.92
N LEU A 151 10.15 -16.03 19.44
CA LEU A 151 10.17 -15.73 18.01
C LEU A 151 11.59 -15.83 17.44
N GLN A 152 12.60 -15.38 18.15
CA GLN A 152 14.02 -15.48 17.73
C GLN A 152 14.47 -16.91 17.44
N LYS A 153 13.77 -17.91 17.98
CA LYS A 153 14.08 -19.33 17.72
C LYS A 153 13.44 -19.85 16.44
N ILE A 154 12.51 -19.12 15.86
CA ILE A 154 11.83 -19.51 14.62
C ILE A 154 12.63 -18.97 13.43
N PRO A 155 13.30 -19.83 12.65
CA PRO A 155 13.93 -19.43 11.40
C PRO A 155 12.87 -18.83 10.46
N TYR A 156 13.22 -17.76 9.79
CA TYR A 156 12.32 -17.12 8.83
C TYR A 156 13.06 -16.66 7.59
N THR A 157 12.33 -16.51 6.51
CA THR A 157 12.79 -15.84 5.29
C THR A 157 11.72 -14.87 4.81
N VAL A 158 12.16 -13.73 4.28
CA VAL A 158 11.28 -12.67 3.75
C VAL A 158 11.34 -12.70 2.23
N ILE A 159 10.20 -12.53 1.58
CA ILE A 159 10.13 -12.26 0.14
C ILE A 159 9.91 -10.74 -0.01
N PRO A 160 10.96 -9.96 -0.29
CA PRO A 160 10.86 -8.50 -0.22
C PRO A 160 10.03 -7.89 -1.35
N SER A 161 10.16 -8.45 -2.57
CA SER A 161 9.53 -7.97 -3.80
C SER A 161 9.43 -9.13 -4.79
N TRP A 162 8.41 -9.10 -5.67
CA TRP A 162 8.16 -10.17 -6.65
C TRP A 162 7.43 -9.68 -7.90
N TYR A 163 7.53 -8.39 -8.20
CA TYR A 163 6.88 -7.73 -9.35
C TYR A 163 7.30 -8.29 -10.71
N ASP A 164 8.45 -8.93 -10.79
CA ASP A 164 9.03 -9.54 -11.99
C ASP A 164 8.77 -11.05 -12.09
N HIS A 165 8.02 -11.63 -11.13
CA HIS A 165 7.76 -13.06 -11.11
C HIS A 165 6.98 -13.50 -12.36
N PRO A 166 7.47 -14.50 -13.16
CA PRO A 166 6.86 -14.87 -14.45
C PRO A 166 5.38 -15.26 -14.36
N GLY A 167 4.97 -15.95 -13.28
CA GLY A 167 3.58 -16.34 -13.05
C GLY A 167 2.67 -15.14 -12.77
N TYR A 168 3.15 -14.17 -11.96
CA TYR A 168 2.44 -12.92 -11.73
C TYR A 168 2.25 -12.13 -13.02
N LEU A 169 3.33 -11.95 -13.79
CA LEU A 169 3.27 -11.25 -15.08
C LEU A 169 2.32 -11.95 -16.06
N SER A 170 2.28 -13.30 -16.07
CA SER A 170 1.34 -14.07 -16.90
C SER A 170 -0.12 -13.82 -16.50
N ALA A 171 -0.42 -13.89 -15.21
CA ALA A 171 -1.78 -13.68 -14.72
C ALA A 171 -2.27 -12.28 -15.06
N MET A 172 -1.46 -11.25 -14.77
CA MET A 172 -1.80 -9.85 -15.06
C MET A 172 -1.96 -9.61 -16.57
N SER A 173 -1.02 -10.08 -17.40
CA SER A 173 -1.12 -9.94 -18.85
C SER A 173 -2.36 -10.66 -19.43
N GLY A 174 -2.75 -11.80 -18.85
CA GLY A 174 -3.96 -12.52 -19.25
C GLY A 174 -5.23 -11.73 -18.97
N LEU A 175 -5.34 -11.11 -17.78
CA LEU A 175 -6.48 -10.25 -17.42
C LEU A 175 -6.53 -9.01 -18.31
N ILE A 176 -5.40 -8.38 -18.58
CA ILE A 176 -5.31 -7.22 -19.47
C ILE A 176 -5.74 -7.61 -20.88
N ALA A 177 -5.25 -8.73 -21.42
CA ALA A 177 -5.64 -9.21 -22.74
C ALA A 177 -7.15 -9.44 -22.85
N THR A 178 -7.73 -10.11 -21.85
CA THR A 178 -9.18 -10.34 -21.77
C THR A 178 -9.96 -9.03 -21.78
N GLN A 179 -9.48 -8.02 -21.03
CA GLN A 179 -10.15 -6.73 -20.94
C GLN A 179 -10.03 -5.93 -22.24
N ILE A 180 -8.86 -5.96 -22.92
CA ILE A 180 -8.67 -5.35 -24.24
C ILE A 180 -9.63 -5.98 -25.25
N ASP A 181 -9.75 -7.31 -25.26
CA ASP A 181 -10.63 -8.01 -26.20
C ASP A 181 -12.12 -7.75 -25.96
N SER A 182 -12.48 -7.19 -24.81
CA SER A 182 -13.87 -6.83 -24.45
C SER A 182 -14.31 -5.44 -24.90
N VAL A 183 -13.39 -4.55 -25.27
CA VAL A 183 -13.74 -3.19 -25.70
C VAL A 183 -14.07 -3.12 -27.18
N PRO A 184 -14.81 -2.09 -27.65
CA PRO A 184 -15.27 -1.99 -29.06
C PRO A 184 -14.15 -1.95 -30.10
N ASN A 185 -13.02 -1.28 -29.78
CA ASN A 185 -11.89 -1.16 -30.69
C ASN A 185 -10.57 -1.61 -30.02
N PRO A 186 -10.34 -2.94 -29.85
CA PRO A 186 -9.19 -3.48 -29.13
C PRO A 186 -7.83 -2.91 -29.59
N GLU A 187 -7.65 -2.71 -30.88
CA GLU A 187 -6.41 -2.19 -31.49
C GLU A 187 -6.14 -0.71 -31.18
N LYS A 188 -7.17 0.04 -30.80
CA LYS A 188 -7.09 1.48 -30.48
C LYS A 188 -7.13 1.75 -28.97
N ALA A 189 -7.51 0.76 -28.20
CA ALA A 189 -7.59 0.90 -26.75
C ALA A 189 -6.24 1.29 -26.17
N HIS A 190 -6.20 2.35 -25.39
CA HIS A 190 -5.01 2.79 -24.69
C HIS A 190 -4.94 2.09 -23.32
N ILE A 191 -3.81 1.45 -22.99
CA ILE A 191 -3.62 0.77 -21.71
C ILE A 191 -3.15 1.81 -20.68
N PHE A 192 -3.88 1.94 -19.58
CA PHE A 192 -3.59 2.93 -18.55
C PHE A 192 -3.26 2.23 -17.23
N PHE A 193 -2.00 2.20 -16.86
CA PHE A 193 -1.56 1.65 -15.57
C PHE A 193 -1.72 2.71 -14.49
N SER A 194 -2.59 2.43 -13.51
CA SER A 194 -2.77 3.26 -12.32
C SER A 194 -2.05 2.61 -11.15
N ALA A 195 -0.98 3.25 -10.69
CA ALA A 195 -0.20 2.85 -9.53
C ALA A 195 -0.56 3.72 -8.32
N HIS A 196 -0.50 3.18 -7.12
CA HIS A 196 -0.60 4.01 -5.92
C HIS A 196 0.59 4.97 -5.85
N GLY A 197 0.33 6.26 -5.66
CA GLY A 197 1.38 7.26 -5.53
C GLY A 197 2.12 7.13 -4.21
N VAL A 198 3.40 7.55 -4.21
CA VAL A 198 4.17 7.75 -2.99
C VAL A 198 4.81 9.14 -3.05
N PRO A 199 5.14 9.78 -1.91
CA PRO A 199 5.88 11.04 -1.90
C PRO A 199 7.23 10.89 -2.61
N VAL A 200 7.60 11.88 -3.41
CA VAL A 200 8.90 11.93 -4.13
C VAL A 200 10.07 11.75 -3.15
N SER A 201 9.97 12.33 -1.96
CA SER A 201 10.98 12.19 -0.90
C SER A 201 11.24 10.74 -0.48
N TYR A 202 10.26 9.83 -0.63
CA TYR A 202 10.48 8.41 -0.33
C TYR A 202 11.48 7.79 -1.30
N VAL A 203 11.41 8.18 -2.56
CA VAL A 203 12.30 7.68 -3.62
C VAL A 203 13.66 8.38 -3.55
N GLU A 204 13.68 9.72 -3.55
CA GLU A 204 14.91 10.50 -3.69
C GLU A 204 15.73 10.52 -2.40
N GLU A 205 15.08 10.68 -1.24
CA GLU A 205 15.76 10.77 0.05
C GLU A 205 15.75 9.42 0.78
N GLY A 206 14.65 8.63 0.63
CA GLY A 206 14.42 7.35 1.28
C GLY A 206 15.08 6.18 0.58
N GLY A 207 15.44 6.32 -0.69
CA GLY A 207 15.96 5.21 -1.49
C GLY A 207 14.92 4.12 -1.76
N ASP A 208 13.62 4.47 -1.70
CA ASP A 208 12.52 3.53 -1.97
C ASP A 208 12.60 3.04 -3.43
N PRO A 209 12.72 1.74 -3.68
CA PRO A 209 12.79 1.21 -5.04
C PRO A 209 11.44 1.21 -5.77
N TYR A 210 10.35 1.60 -5.12
CA TYR A 210 8.97 1.45 -5.59
C TYR A 210 8.74 1.98 -6.99
N GLN A 211 9.17 3.23 -7.29
CA GLN A 211 8.99 3.80 -8.62
C GLN A 211 9.66 2.96 -9.70
N ARG A 212 10.91 2.58 -9.48
CA ARG A 212 11.68 1.74 -10.42
C ARG A 212 11.01 0.36 -10.61
N GLU A 213 10.49 -0.22 -9.54
CA GLU A 213 9.84 -1.53 -9.59
C GLU A 213 8.50 -1.46 -10.34
N ILE A 214 7.69 -0.41 -10.14
CA ILE A 214 6.45 -0.16 -10.89
C ILE A 214 6.75 0.05 -12.39
N GLU A 215 7.72 0.89 -12.73
CA GLU A 215 8.11 1.15 -14.13
C GLU A 215 8.60 -0.13 -14.82
N ASN A 216 9.45 -0.92 -14.15
CA ASN A 216 9.93 -2.19 -14.68
C ASN A 216 8.79 -3.21 -14.80
N CYS A 217 7.90 -3.30 -13.80
CA CYS A 217 6.73 -4.18 -13.82
C CYS A 217 5.84 -3.86 -15.01
N THR A 218 5.52 -2.57 -15.23
CA THR A 218 4.73 -2.11 -16.38
C THR A 218 5.37 -2.55 -17.69
N LYS A 219 6.68 -2.34 -17.84
CA LYS A 219 7.42 -2.74 -19.04
C LYS A 219 7.37 -4.25 -19.27
N LEU A 220 7.63 -5.05 -18.24
CA LEU A 220 7.60 -6.52 -18.33
C LEU A 220 6.20 -7.06 -18.68
N ILE A 221 5.15 -6.44 -18.13
CA ILE A 221 3.76 -6.78 -18.49
C ILE A 221 3.50 -6.47 -19.95
N MET A 222 3.89 -5.30 -20.47
CA MET A 222 3.71 -4.92 -21.86
C MET A 222 4.51 -5.82 -22.82
N GLU A 223 5.76 -6.15 -22.49
CA GLU A 223 6.58 -7.09 -23.25
C GLU A 223 5.90 -8.48 -23.34
N ARG A 224 5.34 -8.94 -22.21
CA ARG A 224 4.65 -10.24 -22.15
C ARG A 224 3.31 -10.23 -22.87
N LEU A 225 2.57 -9.12 -22.79
CA LEU A 225 1.31 -8.93 -23.49
C LEU A 225 1.50 -9.03 -25.02
N GLY A 226 2.62 -8.52 -25.54
CA GLY A 226 3.01 -8.64 -26.96
C GLY A 226 2.06 -7.94 -27.91
N ARG A 227 1.29 -6.94 -27.44
CA ARG A 227 0.38 -6.12 -28.26
C ARG A 227 1.00 -4.76 -28.58
N SER A 228 0.55 -4.15 -29.66
CA SER A 228 1.03 -2.84 -30.15
C SER A 228 0.28 -1.65 -29.53
N ASN A 229 -0.61 -1.88 -28.56
CA ASN A 229 -1.33 -0.82 -27.87
C ASN A 229 -0.38 0.14 -27.17
N ASP A 230 -0.63 1.43 -27.32
CA ASP A 230 0.05 2.44 -26.52
C ASP A 230 -0.35 2.34 -25.06
N TYR A 231 0.56 2.76 -24.17
CA TYR A 231 0.28 2.74 -22.72
C TYR A 231 0.80 3.96 -22.00
N THR A 232 0.21 4.23 -20.84
CA THR A 232 0.61 5.28 -19.91
C THR A 232 0.65 4.71 -18.50
N LEU A 233 1.68 5.04 -17.72
CA LEU A 233 1.76 4.83 -16.28
C LEU A 233 1.49 6.16 -15.57
N ALA A 234 0.58 6.15 -14.60
CA ALA A 234 0.26 7.31 -13.77
C ALA A 234 0.06 6.90 -12.31
N TYR A 235 0.08 7.87 -11.42
CA TYR A 235 0.03 7.67 -9.97
C TYR A 235 -1.23 8.30 -9.37
N GLN A 236 -1.94 7.52 -8.55
CA GLN A 236 -3.20 7.89 -7.88
C GLN A 236 -2.99 8.26 -6.41
N SER A 237 -4.08 8.67 -5.75
CA SER A 237 -4.21 8.79 -4.28
C SER A 237 -3.29 9.83 -3.63
N ARG A 238 -2.92 10.91 -4.35
CA ARG A 238 -2.15 12.01 -3.75
C ARG A 238 -2.88 12.67 -2.58
N VAL A 239 -2.18 12.89 -1.47
CA VAL A 239 -2.74 13.48 -0.25
C VAL A 239 -1.80 14.51 0.36
N GLY A 240 -2.38 15.63 0.85
CA GLY A 240 -1.64 16.66 1.57
C GLY A 240 -0.74 17.54 0.70
N PRO A 241 0.10 18.37 1.31
CA PRO A 241 0.88 19.40 0.61
C PRO A 241 2.27 18.93 0.13
N VAL A 242 2.57 17.64 0.22
CA VAL A 242 3.86 17.08 -0.22
C VAL A 242 3.83 16.77 -1.72
N GLU A 243 4.97 16.77 -2.36
CA GLU A 243 5.11 16.38 -3.75
C GLU A 243 5.06 14.85 -3.89
N TRP A 244 4.21 14.37 -4.82
CA TRP A 244 3.99 12.96 -5.10
C TRP A 244 4.53 12.59 -6.47
N LEU A 245 4.77 11.28 -6.71
CA LEU A 245 5.17 10.77 -8.02
C LEU A 245 4.16 11.20 -9.09
N GLN A 246 4.65 11.51 -10.27
CA GLN A 246 3.89 12.00 -11.43
C GLN A 246 4.11 11.09 -12.66
N PRO A 247 3.23 11.17 -13.69
CA PRO A 247 2.04 12.02 -13.79
C PRO A 247 0.90 11.58 -12.85
N TYR A 248 0.03 12.51 -12.45
CA TYR A 248 -1.14 12.17 -11.64
C TYR A 248 -2.24 11.55 -12.49
N THR A 249 -2.94 10.53 -11.96
CA THR A 249 -3.95 9.77 -12.70
C THR A 249 -5.05 10.64 -13.30
N ASP A 250 -5.61 11.58 -12.52
CA ASP A 250 -6.68 12.47 -12.99
C ASP A 250 -6.22 13.46 -14.08
N GLU A 251 -4.98 13.89 -14.04
CA GLU A 251 -4.38 14.78 -15.03
C GLU A 251 -4.03 14.00 -16.32
N ALA A 252 -3.40 12.84 -16.19
CA ALA A 252 -3.04 11.99 -17.32
C ALA A 252 -4.27 11.52 -18.12
N ILE A 253 -5.39 11.19 -17.46
CA ILE A 253 -6.65 10.85 -18.12
C ILE A 253 -7.13 12.02 -18.99
N LYS A 254 -7.14 13.26 -18.45
CA LYS A 254 -7.55 14.46 -19.19
C LYS A 254 -6.64 14.76 -20.39
N GLU A 255 -5.33 14.57 -20.22
CA GLU A 255 -4.36 14.71 -21.31
C GLU A 255 -4.56 13.70 -22.43
N LEU A 256 -4.85 12.44 -22.11
CA LEU A 256 -5.15 11.40 -23.09
C LEU A 256 -6.45 11.72 -23.85
N ALA A 257 -7.50 12.16 -23.17
CA ALA A 257 -8.73 12.61 -23.80
C ALA A 257 -8.49 13.79 -24.76
N ALA A 258 -7.67 14.77 -24.36
CA ALA A 258 -7.30 15.91 -25.21
C ALA A 258 -6.49 15.48 -26.45
N LYS A 259 -5.80 14.34 -26.41
CA LYS A 259 -5.09 13.71 -27.55
C LYS A 259 -6.03 12.87 -28.43
N GLY A 260 -7.31 12.79 -28.12
CA GLY A 260 -8.31 12.05 -28.87
C GLY A 260 -8.40 10.56 -28.54
N ILE A 261 -7.89 10.14 -27.38
CA ILE A 261 -8.10 8.78 -26.88
C ILE A 261 -9.53 8.68 -26.34
N GLU A 262 -10.29 7.71 -26.84
CA GLU A 262 -11.69 7.48 -26.48
C GLU A 262 -11.91 6.20 -25.68
N GLU A 263 -10.94 5.27 -25.69
CA GLU A 263 -11.04 3.98 -25.01
C GLU A 263 -9.82 3.75 -24.11
N LEU A 264 -10.05 3.57 -22.80
CA LEU A 264 -9.04 3.22 -21.81
C LEU A 264 -9.27 1.81 -21.25
N VAL A 265 -8.22 1.03 -21.19
CA VAL A 265 -8.14 -0.20 -20.40
C VAL A 265 -7.28 0.09 -19.18
N VAL A 266 -7.90 0.19 -18.01
CA VAL A 266 -7.25 0.69 -16.79
C VAL A 266 -6.82 -0.45 -15.89
N VAL A 267 -5.52 -0.50 -15.56
CA VAL A 267 -4.86 -1.59 -14.84
C VAL A 267 -4.45 -1.12 -13.45
N PRO A 268 -4.99 -1.69 -12.36
CA PRO A 268 -4.61 -1.38 -10.98
C PRO A 268 -3.30 -2.10 -10.60
N ILE A 269 -2.15 -1.65 -11.14
CA ILE A 269 -0.87 -2.40 -11.12
C ILE A 269 -0.28 -2.62 -9.71
N SER A 270 -0.61 -1.78 -8.73
CA SER A 270 -0.10 -1.90 -7.36
C SER A 270 -0.87 -2.90 -6.49
N PHE A 271 -1.96 -3.46 -7.00
CA PHE A 271 -2.93 -4.19 -6.18
C PHE A 271 -3.23 -5.57 -6.75
N VAL A 272 -3.19 -6.57 -5.88
CA VAL A 272 -3.50 -7.95 -6.23
C VAL A 272 -4.86 -8.42 -5.73
N SER A 273 -5.55 -7.59 -4.96
CA SER A 273 -6.88 -7.87 -4.41
C SER A 273 -7.80 -6.67 -4.56
N GLU A 274 -9.08 -6.92 -4.84
CA GLU A 274 -10.07 -5.86 -4.88
C GLU A 274 -10.26 -5.22 -3.50
N HIS A 275 -10.35 -3.90 -3.48
CA HIS A 275 -10.56 -3.08 -2.29
C HIS A 275 -11.09 -1.68 -2.67
N ILE A 276 -11.11 -0.75 -1.71
CA ILE A 276 -11.69 0.59 -1.90
C ILE A 276 -11.04 1.34 -3.08
N GLU A 277 -9.72 1.25 -3.26
CA GLU A 277 -9.01 1.99 -4.31
C GLU A 277 -9.28 1.43 -5.71
N THR A 278 -9.45 0.11 -5.85
CA THR A 278 -9.80 -0.50 -7.15
C THR A 278 -11.27 -0.31 -7.49
N LEU A 279 -12.17 -0.47 -6.51
CA LEU A 279 -13.62 -0.52 -6.72
C LEU A 279 -14.31 0.86 -6.65
N GLU A 280 -13.75 1.79 -5.89
CA GLU A 280 -14.33 3.14 -5.77
C GLU A 280 -13.45 4.18 -6.45
N GLU A 281 -12.18 4.31 -6.09
CA GLU A 281 -11.31 5.36 -6.65
C GLU A 281 -11.07 5.15 -8.16
N ILE A 282 -10.63 3.94 -8.57
CA ILE A 282 -10.36 3.69 -9.99
C ILE A 282 -11.66 3.49 -10.76
N ASP A 283 -12.57 2.60 -10.31
CA ASP A 283 -13.71 2.18 -11.12
C ASP A 283 -14.89 3.17 -11.08
N GLN A 284 -14.97 4.05 -10.08
CA GLN A 284 -16.04 5.06 -10.00
C GLN A 284 -15.48 6.46 -10.16
N GLU A 285 -14.56 6.91 -9.29
CA GLU A 285 -14.09 8.31 -9.31
C GLU A 285 -13.31 8.62 -10.61
N TYR A 286 -12.33 7.79 -10.99
CA TYR A 286 -11.57 8.05 -12.24
C TYR A 286 -12.36 7.73 -13.50
N ARG A 287 -13.32 6.81 -13.45
CA ARG A 287 -14.30 6.63 -14.54
C ARG A 287 -15.08 7.91 -14.78
N GLU A 288 -15.58 8.54 -13.73
CA GLU A 288 -16.32 9.81 -13.85
C GLU A 288 -15.44 10.94 -14.42
N VAL A 289 -14.15 10.98 -14.02
CA VAL A 289 -13.17 11.92 -14.59
C VAL A 289 -12.97 11.66 -16.09
N ALA A 290 -12.84 10.40 -16.49
CA ALA A 290 -12.65 9.99 -17.87
C ALA A 290 -13.86 10.33 -18.75
N GLU A 291 -15.08 10.03 -18.29
CA GLU A 291 -16.32 10.34 -19.00
C GLU A 291 -16.50 11.86 -19.20
N LYS A 292 -16.23 12.66 -18.15
CA LYS A 292 -16.27 14.12 -18.24
C LYS A 292 -15.24 14.70 -19.20
N ALA A 293 -14.11 14.01 -19.36
CA ALA A 293 -13.03 14.42 -20.27
C ALA A 293 -13.30 14.00 -21.73
N GLY A 294 -14.27 13.12 -21.99
CA GLY A 294 -14.63 12.64 -23.34
C GLY A 294 -14.13 11.23 -23.66
N ILE A 295 -13.64 10.47 -22.68
CA ILE A 295 -13.38 9.04 -22.83
C ILE A 295 -14.71 8.30 -22.81
N HIS A 296 -15.03 7.56 -23.89
CA HIS A 296 -16.32 6.87 -24.04
C HIS A 296 -16.31 5.45 -23.48
N VAL A 297 -15.14 4.81 -23.44
CA VAL A 297 -14.96 3.46 -22.90
C VAL A 297 -13.89 3.49 -21.81
N PHE A 298 -14.30 3.14 -20.60
CA PHE A 298 -13.41 2.97 -19.46
C PHE A 298 -13.56 1.55 -18.92
N ALA A 299 -12.63 0.68 -19.27
CA ALA A 299 -12.66 -0.74 -18.95
C ALA A 299 -11.60 -1.06 -17.89
N ARG A 300 -12.01 -1.21 -16.63
CA ARG A 300 -11.09 -1.56 -15.55
C ARG A 300 -10.75 -3.06 -15.59
N VAL A 301 -9.47 -3.38 -15.58
CA VAL A 301 -8.96 -4.74 -15.39
C VAL A 301 -9.21 -5.14 -13.92
N PRO A 302 -9.83 -6.30 -13.65
CA PRO A 302 -10.02 -6.75 -12.27
C PRO A 302 -8.68 -7.03 -11.58
N ALA A 303 -8.66 -6.96 -10.26
CA ALA A 303 -7.52 -7.44 -9.48
C ALA A 303 -7.37 -8.97 -9.64
N LEU A 304 -6.20 -9.49 -9.30
CA LEU A 304 -5.88 -10.92 -9.47
C LEU A 304 -6.71 -11.82 -8.55
N ASP A 305 -7.04 -11.34 -7.37
CA ASP A 305 -7.80 -12.07 -6.35
C ASP A 305 -7.31 -13.52 -6.18
N THR A 306 -8.11 -14.49 -6.57
CA THR A 306 -7.78 -15.92 -6.53
C THR A 306 -7.53 -16.52 -7.92
N ASP A 307 -7.08 -15.72 -8.89
CA ASP A 307 -6.70 -16.23 -10.21
C ASP A 307 -5.78 -17.44 -10.08
N PRO A 308 -6.07 -18.57 -10.74
CA PRO A 308 -5.29 -19.80 -10.58
C PRO A 308 -3.81 -19.65 -10.94
N THR A 309 -3.49 -18.84 -11.96
CA THR A 309 -2.10 -18.59 -12.37
C THR A 309 -1.37 -17.76 -11.31
N PHE A 310 -2.06 -16.81 -10.72
CA PHE A 310 -1.53 -16.00 -9.62
C PHE A 310 -1.29 -16.85 -8.36
N ILE A 311 -2.23 -17.73 -7.98
CA ILE A 311 -2.04 -18.63 -6.83
C ILE A 311 -0.86 -19.59 -7.08
N GLN A 312 -0.68 -20.10 -8.31
CA GLN A 312 0.51 -20.87 -8.68
C GLN A 312 1.80 -20.07 -8.47
N ALA A 313 1.81 -18.79 -8.87
CA ALA A 313 2.95 -17.90 -8.68
C ALA A 313 3.30 -17.69 -7.19
N LEU A 314 2.29 -17.51 -6.33
CA LEU A 314 2.51 -17.44 -4.88
C LEU A 314 3.12 -18.74 -4.33
N GLY A 315 2.65 -19.91 -4.81
CA GLY A 315 3.21 -21.21 -4.47
C GLY A 315 4.67 -21.35 -4.88
N ASP A 316 5.03 -20.90 -6.08
CA ASP A 316 6.40 -20.93 -6.60
C ASP A 316 7.32 -20.02 -5.76
N LEU A 317 6.86 -18.82 -5.39
CA LEU A 317 7.57 -17.91 -4.50
C LEU A 317 7.86 -18.55 -3.14
N VAL A 318 6.87 -19.21 -2.53
CA VAL A 318 7.04 -19.91 -1.25
C VAL A 318 8.06 -21.05 -1.37
N GLN A 319 7.95 -21.88 -2.41
CA GLN A 319 8.88 -23.00 -2.62
C GLN A 319 10.30 -22.51 -2.84
N LYS A 320 10.47 -21.45 -3.64
CA LYS A 320 11.78 -20.82 -3.88
C LYS A 320 12.36 -20.26 -2.58
N ALA A 321 11.56 -19.54 -1.79
CA ALA A 321 12.02 -18.96 -0.53
C ALA A 321 12.49 -20.00 0.50
N ILE A 322 11.94 -21.22 0.46
CA ILE A 322 12.38 -22.32 1.33
C ILE A 322 13.67 -22.96 0.85
N SER A 323 13.91 -23.00 -0.47
CA SER A 323 15.10 -23.61 -1.07
C SER A 323 16.32 -22.68 -1.15
N ASP A 324 16.08 -21.39 -1.20
CA ASP A 324 17.13 -20.38 -1.32
C ASP A 324 17.73 -20.00 0.06
N SER A 325 18.79 -19.22 0.06
CA SER A 325 19.35 -18.65 1.29
C SER A 325 18.32 -17.71 1.94
N PRO A 326 18.10 -17.82 3.27
CA PRO A 326 17.13 -16.96 3.96
C PRO A 326 17.50 -15.49 3.83
N ILE A 327 16.50 -14.64 3.60
CA ILE A 327 16.61 -13.18 3.62
C ILE A 327 16.00 -12.67 4.92
N SER A 328 16.78 -11.91 5.68
CA SER A 328 16.35 -11.34 6.97
C SER A 328 15.67 -9.98 6.81
N PHE A 329 14.97 -9.54 7.85
CA PHE A 329 14.39 -8.17 7.88
C PHE A 329 15.47 -7.10 7.68
N GLY A 330 16.64 -7.23 8.32
CA GLY A 330 17.74 -6.27 8.21
C GLY A 330 18.24 -6.06 6.79
N GLU A 331 18.17 -7.08 5.93
CA GLU A 331 18.58 -6.97 4.52
C GLU A 331 17.55 -6.24 3.67
N THR A 332 16.28 -6.18 4.11
CA THR A 332 15.18 -5.56 3.36
C THR A 332 14.86 -4.14 3.82
N ILE A 333 15.09 -3.81 5.10
CA ILE A 333 14.71 -2.54 5.73
C ILE A 333 15.84 -1.49 5.68
N THR A 334 17.08 -1.94 5.58
CA THR A 334 18.30 -1.13 5.73
C THR A 334 18.37 0.14 4.86
N PRO A 335 17.83 0.21 3.62
CA PRO A 335 17.86 1.45 2.86
C PRO A 335 17.18 2.64 3.56
N ALA A 336 16.13 2.37 4.35
CA ALA A 336 15.34 3.43 4.99
C ALA A 336 15.93 3.92 6.33
N GLU A 337 16.68 3.09 7.05
CA GLU A 337 17.29 3.45 8.33
C GLU A 337 18.48 4.41 8.19
N ASN A 338 19.16 4.38 7.06
CA ASN A 338 20.32 5.22 6.76
C ASN A 338 19.97 6.51 6.00
N THR A 339 18.69 6.79 5.81
CA THR A 339 18.24 7.93 5.01
C THR A 339 17.80 9.11 5.88
N LYS A 340 17.85 10.30 5.32
CA LYS A 340 17.33 11.53 5.93
C LYS A 340 15.84 11.46 6.30
N LEU A 341 15.08 10.51 5.73
CA LEU A 341 13.66 10.29 6.03
C LEU A 341 13.41 9.78 7.44
N TYR A 342 14.38 9.06 8.01
CA TYR A 342 14.35 8.60 9.39
C TYR A 342 15.53 9.20 10.16
N PRO A 343 15.55 10.53 10.35
CA PRO A 343 16.58 11.10 11.19
C PRO A 343 16.48 10.45 12.58
N GLN A 344 17.49 9.66 12.93
CA GLN A 344 17.66 9.15 14.29
C GLN A 344 18.01 10.28 15.28
N GLU A 345 17.95 11.52 14.85
CA GLU A 345 18.18 12.69 15.68
C GLU A 345 17.06 12.77 16.73
N ARG A 346 17.37 12.18 17.89
CA ARG A 346 16.69 12.55 19.14
C ARG A 346 16.74 14.07 19.22
N TRP A 347 15.58 14.68 19.44
CA TRP A 347 15.51 16.10 19.72
C TRP A 347 16.47 16.42 20.89
N GLU A 348 17.54 17.12 20.58
CA GLU A 348 18.53 17.54 21.55
C GLU A 348 18.26 18.99 21.92
N TRP A 349 18.16 19.24 23.23
CA TRP A 349 18.09 20.58 23.77
C TRP A 349 19.44 21.31 23.55
N GLY A 350 19.39 22.51 22.98
CA GLY A 350 20.58 23.32 22.82
C GLY A 350 20.61 24.12 21.51
N ILE A 351 21.77 24.68 21.18
CA ILE A 351 22.03 25.36 19.90
C ILE A 351 22.50 24.27 18.92
N THR A 352 21.56 23.46 18.45
CA THR A 352 21.79 22.42 17.44
C THR A 352 20.97 22.75 16.19
N THR A 353 21.41 22.30 15.02
CA THR A 353 20.67 22.47 13.77
C THR A 353 19.26 21.89 13.88
N SER A 354 19.09 20.78 14.59
CA SER A 354 17.80 20.16 14.89
C SER A 354 16.91 21.10 15.72
N ALA A 355 17.44 21.70 16.78
CA ALA A 355 16.70 22.65 17.61
C ALA A 355 16.30 23.92 16.85
N GLU A 356 17.15 24.43 15.95
CA GLU A 356 16.85 25.60 15.12
C GLU A 356 15.72 25.32 14.12
N VAL A 357 15.76 24.20 13.43
CA VAL A 357 14.69 23.76 12.50
C VAL A 357 13.36 23.61 13.24
N TRP A 358 13.40 23.05 14.45
CA TRP A 358 12.20 22.88 15.30
C TRP A 358 11.64 24.17 15.81
N ASN A 359 12.49 25.07 16.31
CA ASN A 359 12.08 26.39 16.75
C ASN A 359 11.47 27.20 15.62
N GLY A 360 12.03 27.12 14.40
CA GLY A 360 11.46 27.73 13.20
C GLY A 360 10.07 27.20 12.84
N ARG A 361 9.87 25.88 12.89
CA ARG A 361 8.57 25.26 12.61
C ARG A 361 7.51 25.58 13.67
N LEU A 362 7.88 25.57 14.95
CA LEU A 362 6.99 25.98 16.04
C LEU A 362 6.64 27.46 15.96
N ALA A 363 7.59 28.33 15.60
CA ALA A 363 7.33 29.74 15.36
C ALA A 363 6.35 29.96 14.20
N MET A 364 6.49 29.23 13.10
CA MET A 364 5.52 29.28 11.98
C MET A 364 4.12 28.85 12.40
N LEU A 365 3.99 27.77 13.18
CA LEU A 365 2.70 27.33 13.72
C LEU A 365 2.09 28.37 14.68
N GLY A 366 2.94 29.01 15.50
CA GLY A 366 2.52 30.11 16.37
C GLY A 366 2.01 31.32 15.57
N ILE A 367 2.70 31.69 14.48
CA ILE A 367 2.27 32.78 13.59
C ILE A 367 0.96 32.42 12.88
N LEU A 368 0.79 31.19 12.39
CA LEU A 368 -0.46 30.74 11.78
C LEU A 368 -1.62 30.74 12.79
N GLY A 369 -1.36 30.33 14.03
CA GLY A 369 -2.32 30.43 15.13
C GLY A 369 -2.72 31.88 15.43
N LEU A 370 -1.76 32.78 15.48
CA LEU A 370 -1.98 34.22 15.67
C LEU A 370 -2.83 34.83 14.55
N ILE A 371 -2.51 34.51 13.29
CA ILE A 371 -3.28 34.96 12.12
C ILE A 371 -4.72 34.44 12.19
N ALA A 372 -4.89 33.16 12.50
CA ALA A 372 -6.21 32.56 12.64
C ALA A 372 -7.03 33.24 13.76
N GLU A 373 -6.39 33.52 14.92
CA GLU A 373 -7.02 34.20 16.03
C GLU A 373 -7.40 35.65 15.70
N LEU A 374 -6.57 36.38 14.97
CA LEU A 374 -6.85 37.71 14.45
C LEU A 374 -8.02 37.72 13.45
N MET A 375 -8.14 36.67 12.62
CA MET A 375 -9.24 36.56 11.65
C MET A 375 -10.59 36.18 12.28
N VAL A 376 -10.56 35.34 13.32
CA VAL A 376 -11.77 34.84 13.98
C VAL A 376 -12.19 35.75 15.15
N GLY A 377 -11.28 36.56 15.69
CA GLY A 377 -11.55 37.44 16.84
C GLY A 377 -11.77 36.71 18.16
N GLN A 378 -11.39 35.44 18.23
CA GLN A 378 -11.52 34.61 19.44
C GLN A 378 -10.36 33.60 19.51
N GLY A 379 -9.74 33.46 20.69
CA GLY A 379 -8.67 32.50 20.90
C GLY A 379 -7.95 32.70 22.23
N PRO A 380 -6.91 31.90 22.52
CA PRO A 380 -6.17 31.96 23.78
C PRO A 380 -5.55 33.32 24.06
N LEU A 381 -5.07 34.06 23.08
CA LEU A 381 -4.46 35.37 23.25
C LEU A 381 -5.49 36.46 23.53
N HIS A 382 -6.68 36.37 22.94
CA HIS A 382 -7.83 37.19 23.31
C HIS A 382 -8.31 36.89 24.71
N ALA A 383 -8.32 35.60 25.11
CA ALA A 383 -8.76 35.20 26.45
C ALA A 383 -7.84 35.70 27.59
N ILE A 384 -6.56 35.93 27.27
CA ILE A 384 -5.58 36.48 28.24
C ILE A 384 -5.28 37.97 28.05
N GLY A 385 -6.00 38.64 27.13
CA GLY A 385 -5.92 40.07 26.90
C GLY A 385 -4.65 40.56 26.21
N LEU A 386 -4.03 39.72 25.36
CA LEU A 386 -2.86 40.07 24.55
C LEU A 386 -3.21 40.46 23.11
N LEU A 387 -4.45 40.24 22.68
CA LEU A 387 -5.06 40.71 21.42
C LEU A 387 -6.45 41.25 21.69
#